data_ba76faebbe864b8a2fd98db4893c0fcc
#
_entry.id   ba76faebbe864b8a2fd98db4893c0fcc
#
_cell.length_a   1.000
_cell.length_b   1.000
_cell.length_c   1.000
_cell.angle_alpha   90.00
_cell.angle_beta   90.00
_cell.angle_gamma   90.00
#
_symmetry.space_group_name_H-M   'P 1'
#
loop_
_entity.id
_entity.type
_entity.pdbx_description
1 polymer ?
#
loop_
_entity_poly.entity_id
_entity_poly.type
_entity_poly.pdbx_seq_one_letter_code
_entity_poly.pdbx_strand_id
1 'polypeptide(L)'
;MEVLTVTLNPALDREIIIPYFEPNRLHRVFERDKMSLSPGGKGINVSVILSDWGIDSAATGFLGGNIGRMIEQEILSRYRNITTSFVHIDEESRENIAILDDHNHTLTEINEAGPTIEEQDLAHFLKVFSSLVD
;
A
#
# COMPACT_ATOMS: atom_id res chain seq x y z
N MET A 1 8.20 -5.46 20.22
CA MET A 1 8.26 -4.68 18.98
C MET A 1 9.26 -3.55 19.15
N GLU A 2 10.24 -3.51 18.30
CA GLU A 2 11.28 -2.48 18.35
C GLU A 2 11.05 -1.35 17.36
N VAL A 3 10.25 -1.58 16.32
CA VAL A 3 9.99 -0.60 15.27
C VAL A 3 8.50 -0.47 15.03
N LEU A 4 8.02 0.76 15.03
CA LEU A 4 6.67 1.12 14.63
C LEU A 4 6.78 2.00 13.39
N THR A 5 6.11 1.61 12.30
CA THR A 5 6.00 2.42 11.10
C THR A 5 4.61 3.04 11.01
N VAL A 6 4.56 4.29 10.58
CA VAL A 6 3.31 5.04 10.42
C VAL A 6 3.15 5.41 8.95
N THR A 7 2.05 4.99 8.35
CA THR A 7 1.68 5.33 6.98
C THR A 7 0.28 5.94 7.01
N LEU A 8 0.19 7.26 6.94
CA LEU A 8 -1.10 7.95 7.07
C LEU A 8 -1.96 7.85 5.81
N ASN A 9 -1.35 7.61 4.66
CA ASN A 9 -2.06 7.47 3.38
C ASN A 9 -1.52 6.28 2.58
N PRO A 10 -1.76 5.04 3.04
CA PRO A 10 -1.33 3.84 2.34
C PRO A 10 -1.97 3.72 0.96
N ALA A 11 -1.33 2.94 0.09
CA ALA A 11 -1.82 2.68 -1.25
C ALA A 11 -1.80 1.19 -1.56
N LEU A 12 -2.69 0.77 -2.44
CA LEU A 12 -2.54 -0.48 -3.17
C LEU A 12 -1.82 -0.13 -4.47
N ASP A 13 -0.59 -0.60 -4.61
CA ASP A 13 0.21 -0.36 -5.81
C ASP A 13 -0.04 -1.46 -6.83
N ARG A 14 -0.60 -1.07 -7.97
CA ARG A 14 -0.83 -1.96 -9.11
C ARG A 14 0.20 -1.64 -10.18
N GLU A 15 1.03 -2.62 -10.56
CA GLU A 15 1.97 -2.48 -11.65
C GLU A 15 1.55 -3.36 -12.82
N ILE A 16 1.59 -2.78 -14.02
CA ILE A 16 1.27 -3.48 -15.26
C ILE A 16 2.44 -3.29 -16.22
N ILE A 17 2.99 -4.40 -16.73
CA ILE A 17 4.05 -4.35 -17.73
C ILE A 17 3.41 -4.39 -19.12
N ILE A 18 3.59 -3.31 -19.87
CA ILE A 18 3.04 -3.16 -21.23
C ILE A 18 4.16 -2.71 -22.16
N PRO A 19 4.77 -3.62 -22.93
CA PRO A 19 5.77 -3.21 -23.92
C PRO A 19 5.12 -2.38 -25.02
N TYR A 20 5.83 -1.36 -25.51
CA TYR A 20 5.35 -0.42 -26.52
C TYR A 20 4.08 0.31 -26.10
N PHE A 21 4.03 0.74 -24.85
CA PHE A 21 2.87 1.50 -24.34
C PHE A 21 2.72 2.82 -25.07
N GLU A 22 1.50 3.09 -25.55
CA GLU A 22 1.15 4.35 -26.23
C GLU A 22 -0.19 4.87 -25.72
N PRO A 23 -0.32 6.18 -25.47
CA PRO A 23 -1.62 6.79 -25.19
C PRO A 23 -2.60 6.58 -26.35
N ASN A 24 -3.89 6.57 -26.03
CA ASN A 24 -4.97 6.44 -27.02
C ASN A 24 -4.93 5.11 -27.78
N ARG A 25 -4.44 4.06 -27.14
CA ARG A 25 -4.41 2.70 -27.68
C ARG A 25 -5.05 1.72 -26.72
N LEU A 26 -5.61 0.63 -27.26
CA LEU A 26 -6.05 -0.49 -26.45
C LEU A 26 -4.88 -1.44 -26.23
N HIS A 27 -4.53 -1.64 -24.95
CA HIS A 27 -3.52 -2.62 -24.56
C HIS A 27 -4.20 -3.77 -23.82
N ARG A 28 -3.94 -4.99 -24.27
CA ARG A 28 -4.43 -6.19 -23.59
C ARG A 28 -3.26 -6.95 -22.99
N VAL A 29 -3.37 -7.25 -21.70
CA VAL A 29 -2.34 -7.99 -20.96
C VAL A 29 -2.91 -9.36 -20.66
N PHE A 30 -2.35 -10.38 -21.29
CA PHE A 30 -2.83 -11.75 -21.18
C PHE A 30 -2.07 -12.57 -20.13
N GLU A 31 -0.79 -12.24 -19.90
CA GLU A 31 0.04 -12.95 -18.95
C GLU A 31 -0.14 -12.36 -17.53
N ARG A 32 -0.50 -13.22 -16.59
CA ARG A 32 -0.73 -12.81 -15.21
C ARG A 32 0.53 -12.32 -14.49
N ASP A 33 1.70 -12.81 -14.90
CA ASP A 33 3.00 -12.38 -14.35
C ASP A 33 3.40 -10.97 -14.76
N LYS A 34 2.69 -10.37 -15.72
CA LYS A 34 2.87 -8.96 -16.11
C LYS A 34 2.07 -7.99 -15.25
N MET A 35 1.27 -8.50 -14.33
CA MET A 35 0.45 -7.67 -13.43
C MET A 35 0.76 -8.04 -11.98
N SER A 36 0.99 -7.07 -11.14
CA SER A 36 1.27 -7.28 -9.73
C SER A 36 0.52 -6.30 -8.85
N LEU A 37 0.25 -6.73 -7.62
CA LEU A 37 -0.30 -5.90 -6.55
C LEU A 37 0.66 -5.94 -5.38
N SER A 38 0.90 -4.80 -4.75
CA SER A 38 1.69 -4.73 -3.53
C SER A 38 1.17 -3.64 -2.60
N PRO A 39 1.35 -3.82 -1.28
CA PRO A 39 1.02 -2.75 -0.34
C PRO A 39 2.05 -1.64 -0.46
N GLY A 40 1.59 -0.39 -0.50
CA GLY A 40 2.43 0.78 -0.71
C GLY A 40 2.26 1.84 0.36
N GLY A 41 3.22 2.74 0.37
CA GLY A 41 3.39 3.81 1.34
C GLY A 41 4.75 3.71 2.00
N LYS A 42 5.34 4.86 2.33
CA LYS A 42 6.75 4.90 2.78
C LYS A 42 6.99 4.11 4.07
N GLY A 43 6.08 4.23 5.04
CA GLY A 43 6.18 3.46 6.29
C GLY A 43 6.03 1.97 6.05
N ILE A 44 5.06 1.56 5.24
CA ILE A 44 4.86 0.16 4.89
C ILE A 44 6.11 -0.39 4.18
N ASN A 45 6.68 0.39 3.26
CA ASN A 45 7.91 -0.02 2.56
C ASN A 45 9.07 -0.26 3.54
N VAL A 46 9.18 0.55 4.58
CA VAL A 46 10.19 0.32 5.64
C VAL A 46 9.92 -0.99 6.36
N SER A 47 8.68 -1.26 6.77
CA SER A 47 8.31 -2.53 7.40
C SER A 47 8.63 -3.74 6.52
N VAL A 48 8.37 -3.63 5.22
CA VAL A 48 8.67 -4.70 4.25
C VAL A 48 10.18 -4.99 4.21
N ILE A 49 11.01 -3.96 4.12
CA ILE A 49 12.47 -4.12 4.10
C ILE A 49 12.97 -4.72 5.42
N LEU A 50 12.44 -4.25 6.55
CA LEU A 50 12.78 -4.82 7.85
C LEU A 50 12.41 -6.30 7.94
N SER A 51 11.23 -6.66 7.42
CA SER A 51 10.80 -8.06 7.39
C SER A 51 11.72 -8.93 6.55
N ASP A 52 12.23 -8.43 5.42
CA ASP A 52 13.21 -9.14 4.60
C ASP A 52 14.52 -9.39 5.36
N TRP A 53 14.84 -8.55 6.33
CA TRP A 53 16.00 -8.72 7.23
C TRP A 53 15.68 -9.52 8.49
N GLY A 54 14.46 -10.03 8.62
CA GLY A 54 14.04 -10.80 9.80
C GLY A 54 13.75 -9.94 11.02
N ILE A 55 13.52 -8.65 10.85
CA ILE A 55 13.24 -7.71 11.93
C ILE A 55 11.74 -7.50 12.05
N ASP A 56 11.22 -7.69 13.26
CA ASP A 56 9.81 -7.47 13.56
C ASP A 56 9.46 -6.00 13.59
N SER A 57 8.30 -5.65 13.02
CA SER A 57 7.76 -4.30 13.11
C SER A 57 6.24 -4.33 13.24
N ALA A 58 5.69 -3.24 13.71
CA ALA A 58 4.25 -2.98 13.63
C ALA A 58 4.01 -1.84 12.65
N ALA A 59 2.95 -1.96 11.86
CA ALA A 59 2.53 -0.94 10.90
C ALA A 59 1.17 -0.38 11.32
N THR A 60 1.06 0.93 11.34
CA THR A 60 -0.19 1.64 11.67
C THR A 60 -0.44 2.78 10.69
N GLY A 61 -1.64 3.31 10.73
CA GLY A 61 -2.14 4.37 9.87
C GLY A 61 -3.63 4.18 9.63
N PHE A 62 -4.10 4.63 8.46
CA PHE A 62 -5.52 4.51 8.09
C PHE A 62 -5.67 3.58 6.89
N LEU A 63 -6.62 2.66 6.97
CA LEU A 63 -7.03 1.84 5.84
C LEU A 63 -8.55 1.90 5.71
N GLY A 64 -9.06 2.04 4.49
CA GLY A 64 -10.49 2.14 4.26
C GLY A 64 -11.00 1.31 3.09
N GLY A 65 -12.23 0.85 3.23
CA GLY A 65 -12.97 0.17 2.20
C GLY A 65 -12.37 -1.15 1.73
N ASN A 66 -12.71 -1.53 0.51
CA ASN A 66 -12.21 -2.76 -0.10
C ASN A 66 -10.71 -2.68 -0.40
N ILE A 67 -10.26 -1.53 -0.87
CA ILE A 67 -8.83 -1.32 -1.15
C ILE A 67 -8.01 -1.42 0.13
N GLY A 68 -8.49 -0.83 1.23
CA GLY A 68 -7.83 -0.95 2.54
C GLY A 68 -7.70 -2.40 3.00
N ARG A 69 -8.76 -3.20 2.83
CA ARG A 69 -8.72 -4.64 3.15
C ARG A 69 -7.71 -5.39 2.28
N MET A 70 -7.64 -5.07 0.99
CA MET A 70 -6.65 -5.68 0.09
C MET A 70 -5.22 -5.35 0.51
N ILE A 71 -4.96 -4.10 0.89
CA ILE A 71 -3.63 -3.68 1.38
C ILE A 71 -3.24 -4.50 2.63
N GLU A 72 -4.14 -4.60 3.60
CA GLU A 72 -3.86 -5.34 4.84
C GLU A 72 -3.65 -6.83 4.57
N GLN A 73 -4.46 -7.43 3.70
CA GLN A 73 -4.32 -8.84 3.32
C GLN A 73 -2.99 -9.10 2.62
N GLU A 74 -2.53 -8.20 1.75
CA GLU A 74 -1.23 -8.32 1.10
C GLU A 74 -0.09 -8.31 2.13
N ILE A 75 -0.18 -7.44 3.13
CA ILE A 75 0.81 -7.39 4.21
C ILE A 75 0.80 -8.71 5.00
N LEU A 76 -0.36 -9.13 5.48
CA LEU A 76 -0.50 -10.29 6.35
C LEU A 76 -0.15 -11.60 5.64
N SER A 77 -0.44 -11.73 4.35
CA SER A 77 -0.17 -12.95 3.59
C SER A 77 1.30 -13.11 3.21
N ARG A 78 2.04 -12.01 3.07
CA ARG A 78 3.42 -12.03 2.58
C ARG A 78 4.48 -11.90 3.67
N TYR A 79 4.17 -11.19 4.76
CA TYR A 79 5.17 -10.78 5.74
C TYR A 79 4.79 -11.21 7.15
N ARG A 80 5.42 -12.26 7.66
CA ARG A 80 5.14 -12.79 9.00
C ARG A 80 5.63 -11.88 10.13
N ASN A 81 6.62 -11.06 9.83
CA ASN A 81 7.26 -10.17 10.79
C ASN A 81 6.59 -8.81 10.93
N ILE A 82 5.50 -8.58 10.20
CA ILE A 82 4.76 -7.32 10.27
C ILE A 82 3.44 -7.56 10.99
N THR A 83 3.27 -6.88 12.12
CA THR A 83 1.98 -6.82 12.82
C THR A 83 1.23 -5.59 12.34
N THR A 84 -0.04 -5.73 12.01
CA THR A 84 -0.86 -4.62 11.55
C THR A 84 -1.74 -4.08 12.68
N SER A 85 -1.77 -2.76 12.82
CA SER A 85 -2.60 -2.06 13.82
C SER A 85 -3.18 -0.79 13.19
N PHE A 86 -3.83 -0.94 12.03
CA PHE A 86 -4.43 0.16 11.30
C PHE A 86 -5.79 0.55 11.87
N VAL A 87 -6.11 1.83 11.79
CA VAL A 87 -7.46 2.33 12.00
C VAL A 87 -8.24 2.18 10.69
N HIS A 88 -9.40 1.51 10.76
CA HIS A 88 -10.24 1.28 9.59
C HIS A 88 -11.25 2.40 9.44
N ILE A 89 -11.30 3.00 8.26
CA ILE A 89 -12.20 4.11 7.92
C ILE A 89 -13.16 3.70 6.80
N ASP A 90 -14.21 4.50 6.57
CA ASP A 90 -15.27 4.15 5.61
C ASP A 90 -14.85 4.41 4.15
N GLU A 91 -14.19 5.54 3.88
CA GLU A 91 -13.76 5.85 2.51
C GLU A 91 -12.65 4.92 2.05
N GLU A 92 -12.64 4.64 0.75
CA GLU A 92 -11.65 3.76 0.14
C GLU A 92 -10.22 4.31 0.25
N SER A 93 -9.29 3.46 0.65
CA SER A 93 -7.86 3.73 0.47
C SER A 93 -7.55 3.93 -1.01
N ARG A 94 -6.43 4.58 -1.29
CA ARG A 94 -6.05 4.88 -2.67
C ARG A 94 -5.43 3.68 -3.38
N GLU A 95 -5.59 3.68 -4.69
CA GLU A 95 -4.91 2.75 -5.59
C GLU A 95 -3.98 3.57 -6.50
N ASN A 96 -2.75 3.14 -6.62
CA ASN A 96 -1.79 3.71 -7.56
C ASN A 96 -1.58 2.74 -8.70
N ILE A 97 -1.49 3.25 -9.92
CA ILE A 97 -1.26 2.44 -11.11
C ILE A 97 0.08 2.86 -11.72
N ALA A 98 0.94 1.88 -11.96
CA ALA A 98 2.19 2.07 -12.66
C ALA A 98 2.19 1.24 -13.93
N ILE A 99 2.44 1.88 -15.06
CA ILE A 99 2.59 1.22 -16.35
C ILE A 99 4.07 1.23 -16.71
N LEU A 100 4.68 0.05 -16.70
CA LEU A 100 6.08 -0.12 -17.07
C LEU A 100 6.17 -0.62 -18.51
N ASP A 101 6.74 0.19 -19.38
CA ASP A 101 7.09 -0.22 -20.73
C ASP A 101 8.54 -0.75 -20.68
N ASP A 102 8.68 -2.06 -20.66
CA ASP A 102 9.98 -2.74 -20.54
C ASP A 102 10.78 -2.74 -21.86
N HIS A 103 10.16 -2.38 -22.97
CA HIS A 103 10.85 -2.19 -24.25
C HIS A 103 11.49 -0.80 -24.35
N ASN A 104 10.70 0.25 -24.09
CA ASN A 104 11.15 1.65 -24.19
C ASN A 104 11.75 2.17 -22.88
N HIS A 105 11.71 1.40 -21.80
CA HIS A 105 12.22 1.77 -20.46
C HIS A 105 11.55 3.03 -19.91
N THR A 106 10.23 3.13 -20.07
CA THR A 106 9.44 4.22 -19.53
C THR A 106 8.51 3.76 -18.41
N LEU A 107 8.26 4.64 -17.46
CA LEU A 107 7.34 4.40 -16.35
C LEU A 107 6.29 5.52 -16.35
N THR A 108 5.02 5.13 -16.44
CA THR A 108 3.88 6.05 -16.36
C THR A 108 3.11 5.73 -15.10
N GLU A 109 2.92 6.72 -14.24
CA GLU A 109 2.26 6.53 -12.95
C GLU A 109 0.99 7.37 -12.87
N ILE A 110 -0.06 6.76 -12.29
CA ILE A 110 -1.33 7.41 -11.97
C ILE A 110 -1.57 7.18 -10.48
N ASN A 111 -1.47 8.23 -9.68
CA ASN A 111 -1.61 8.15 -8.24
C ASN A 111 -2.86 8.86 -7.78
N GLU A 112 -3.70 8.16 -7.03
CA GLU A 112 -4.89 8.74 -6.43
C GLU A 112 -4.53 9.55 -5.18
N ALA A 113 -5.37 10.54 -4.86
CA ALA A 113 -5.17 11.40 -3.68
C ALA A 113 -5.37 10.65 -2.35
N GLY A 114 -6.29 9.70 -2.33
CA GLY A 114 -6.65 8.99 -1.11
C GLY A 114 -7.86 9.55 -0.38
N PRO A 115 -8.27 8.93 0.74
CA PRO A 115 -9.48 9.28 1.46
C PRO A 115 -9.31 10.53 2.31
N THR A 116 -10.43 11.13 2.67
CA THR A 116 -10.50 12.18 3.70
C THR A 116 -10.52 11.52 5.06
N ILE A 117 -9.74 12.06 6.01
CA ILE A 117 -9.72 11.60 7.40
C ILE A 117 -10.58 12.52 8.24
N GLU A 118 -11.62 11.98 8.87
CA GLU A 118 -12.51 12.72 9.76
C GLU A 118 -11.85 12.91 11.14
N GLU A 119 -12.33 13.89 11.91
CA GLU A 119 -11.79 14.16 13.24
C GLU A 119 -11.89 12.93 14.15
N GLN A 120 -12.97 12.17 14.07
CA GLN A 120 -13.17 10.96 14.86
C GLN A 120 -12.15 9.87 14.51
N ASP A 121 -11.78 9.77 13.24
CA ASP A 121 -10.77 8.80 12.79
C ASP A 121 -9.39 9.19 13.31
N LEU A 122 -9.07 10.48 13.26
CA LEU A 122 -7.83 11.00 13.82
C LEU A 122 -7.76 10.77 15.34
N ALA A 123 -8.83 11.02 16.06
CA ALA A 123 -8.89 10.79 17.51
C ALA A 123 -8.68 9.32 17.83
N HIS A 124 -9.29 8.42 17.06
CA HIS A 124 -9.09 6.97 17.21
C HIS A 124 -7.64 6.58 16.92
N PHE A 125 -7.08 7.12 15.85
CA PHE A 125 -5.68 6.87 15.49
C PHE A 125 -4.72 7.27 16.61
N LEU A 126 -4.92 8.43 17.22
CA LEU A 126 -4.06 8.90 18.33
C LEU A 126 -4.11 7.97 19.52
N LYS A 127 -5.27 7.39 19.83
CA LYS A 127 -5.41 6.38 20.89
C LYS A 127 -4.66 5.09 20.55
N VAL A 128 -4.81 4.60 19.32
CA VAL A 128 -4.10 3.40 18.85
C VAL A 128 -2.59 3.65 18.88
N PHE A 129 -2.15 4.77 18.34
CA PHE A 129 -0.74 5.15 18.32
C PHE A 129 -0.16 5.21 19.74
N SER A 130 -0.83 5.87 20.67
CA SER A 130 -0.37 5.96 22.06
C SER A 130 -0.22 4.58 22.70
N SER A 131 -1.15 3.66 22.42
CA SER A 131 -1.05 2.30 22.95
C SER A 131 0.10 1.49 22.37
N LEU A 132 0.53 1.82 21.16
CA LEU A 132 1.64 1.12 20.48
C LEU A 132 3.02 1.61 20.93
N VAL A 133 3.14 2.86 21.39
CA VAL A 133 4.42 3.47 21.78
C VAL A 133 4.68 3.43 23.29
N ASP A 134 3.69 3.09 24.09
CA ASP A 134 3.83 2.96 25.56
C ASP A 134 4.50 1.61 25.98
#